data_430370b3dd9dee50bc1691285dab3e93
#
_entry.id   430370b3dd9dee50bc1691285dab3e93
#
_cell.length_a   1.000
_cell.length_b   1.000
_cell.length_c   1.000
_cell.angle_alpha   90.00
_cell.angle_beta   90.00
_cell.angle_gamma   90.00
#
_symmetry.space_group_name_H-M   'P 1'
#
loop_
_entity.id
_entity.type
_entity.pdbx_description
1 polymer ?
#
loop_
_entity_poly.entity_id
_entity_poly.type
_entity_poly.pdbx_seq_one_letter_code
_entity_poly.pdbx_strand_id
1 'polypeptide(L)'
;MVLIFALFFVILQRLRRSRQNSSAALKQAISNQMNWIILIVAGLCETGFTYCLGRAKYVTGTEWWLWTCGFLAFTILSMGLLAKATQTLPLGTAYPVWTGIGAVGTVLVGIFVFHEPATFWRLFFLTTLIVSIVGLKALS
;
A
#
# COMPACT_ATOMS: atom_id res chain seq x y z
N MET A 1 24.02 7.27 -52.83
CA MET A 1 24.76 7.48 -51.57
C MET A 1 23.92 8.22 -50.52
N VAL A 2 23.26 9.34 -50.83
CA VAL A 2 22.44 10.13 -49.90
C VAL A 2 21.24 9.33 -49.33
N LEU A 3 20.56 8.52 -50.16
CA LEU A 3 19.41 7.72 -49.75
C LEU A 3 19.77 6.62 -48.71
N ILE A 4 20.95 6.01 -48.86
CA ILE A 4 21.45 4.98 -47.93
C ILE A 4 21.77 5.60 -46.56
N PHE A 5 22.33 6.81 -46.56
CA PHE A 5 22.64 7.54 -45.36
C PHE A 5 21.35 7.99 -44.61
N ALA A 6 20.34 8.43 -45.35
CA ALA A 6 19.03 8.79 -44.79
C ALA A 6 18.32 7.57 -44.21
N LEU A 7 18.31 6.42 -44.87
CA LEU A 7 17.76 5.17 -44.37
C LEU A 7 18.49 4.69 -43.11
N PHE A 8 19.81 4.73 -43.09
CA PHE A 8 20.61 4.37 -41.92
C PHE A 8 20.32 5.28 -40.74
N PHE A 9 20.18 6.59 -40.94
CA PHE A 9 19.86 7.56 -39.90
C PHE A 9 18.45 7.33 -39.33
N VAL A 10 17.44 7.04 -40.18
CA VAL A 10 16.08 6.71 -39.77
C VAL A 10 16.03 5.41 -38.94
N ILE A 11 16.79 4.39 -39.36
CA ILE A 11 16.89 3.12 -38.64
C ILE A 11 17.54 3.34 -37.27
N LEU A 12 18.61 4.10 -37.17
CA LEU A 12 19.27 4.43 -35.91
C LEU A 12 18.34 5.21 -34.96
N GLN A 13 17.61 6.18 -35.48
CA GLN A 13 16.64 6.91 -34.67
C GLN A 13 15.51 6.02 -34.16
N ARG A 14 15.01 5.10 -35.00
CA ARG A 14 13.98 4.13 -34.61
C ARG A 14 14.46 3.19 -33.52
N LEU A 15 15.68 2.66 -33.64
CA LEU A 15 16.29 1.80 -32.61
C LEU A 15 16.54 2.54 -31.31
N ARG A 16 17.01 3.80 -31.38
CA ARG A 16 17.22 4.63 -30.19
C ARG A 16 15.90 4.94 -29.47
N ARG A 17 14.85 5.25 -30.21
CA ARG A 17 13.49 5.49 -29.68
C ARG A 17 12.90 4.22 -29.06
N SER A 18 13.09 3.06 -29.68
CA SER A 18 12.65 1.77 -29.14
C SER A 18 13.33 1.44 -27.82
N ARG A 19 14.66 1.66 -27.69
CA ARG A 19 15.40 1.47 -26.44
C ARG A 19 14.95 2.43 -25.33
N GLN A 20 14.69 3.69 -25.68
CA GLN A 20 14.20 4.68 -24.71
C GLN A 20 12.80 4.30 -24.20
N ASN A 21 11.89 3.87 -25.07
CA ASN A 21 10.55 3.44 -24.69
C ASN A 21 10.59 2.19 -23.79
N SER A 22 11.45 1.23 -24.10
CA SER A 22 11.63 0.01 -23.29
C SER A 22 12.18 0.34 -21.88
N SER A 23 13.16 1.22 -21.79
CA SER A 23 13.73 1.62 -20.50
C SER A 23 12.74 2.45 -19.66
N ALA A 24 11.92 3.28 -20.29
CA ALA A 24 10.88 4.05 -19.62
C ALA A 24 9.77 3.12 -19.09
N ALA A 25 9.33 2.15 -19.90
CA ALA A 25 8.34 1.16 -19.47
C ALA A 25 8.83 0.30 -18.30
N LEU A 26 10.11 -0.11 -18.33
CA LEU A 26 10.71 -0.86 -17.22
C LEU A 26 10.77 -0.02 -15.93
N LYS A 27 11.20 1.25 -16.01
CA LYS A 27 11.20 2.15 -14.86
C LYS A 27 9.81 2.35 -14.28
N GLN A 28 8.81 2.49 -15.14
CA GLN A 28 7.41 2.63 -14.71
C GLN A 28 6.90 1.36 -14.02
N ALA A 29 7.21 0.18 -14.55
CA ALA A 29 6.84 -1.10 -13.93
C ALA A 29 7.49 -1.28 -12.56
N ILE A 30 8.79 -0.94 -12.42
CA ILE A 30 9.50 -0.98 -11.13
C ILE A 30 8.88 0.01 -10.15
N SER A 31 8.57 1.23 -10.59
CA SER A 31 7.93 2.25 -9.76
C SER A 31 6.57 1.79 -9.25
N ASN A 32 5.75 1.18 -10.10
CA ASN A 32 4.45 0.63 -9.70
C ASN A 32 4.60 -0.48 -8.66
N GLN A 33 5.54 -1.40 -8.85
CA GLN A 33 5.83 -2.47 -7.87
C GLN A 33 6.24 -1.89 -6.52
N MET A 34 7.13 -0.91 -6.50
CA MET A 34 7.57 -0.23 -5.28
C MET A 34 6.41 0.47 -4.56
N ASN A 35 5.51 1.11 -5.30
CA ASN A 35 4.37 1.81 -4.72
C ASN A 35 3.32 0.86 -4.14
N TRP A 36 3.16 -0.35 -4.70
CA TRP A 36 2.37 -1.41 -4.06
C TRP A 36 2.95 -1.88 -2.72
N ILE A 37 4.28 -2.02 -2.65
CA ILE A 37 4.96 -2.37 -1.38
C ILE A 37 4.77 -1.24 -0.36
N ILE A 38 4.94 0.01 -0.76
CA ILE A 38 4.71 1.19 0.10
C ILE A 38 3.27 1.20 0.61
N LEU A 39 2.29 0.88 -0.23
CA LEU A 39 0.89 0.81 0.15
C LEU A 39 0.61 -0.29 1.20
N ILE A 40 1.22 -1.46 1.03
CA ILE A 40 1.11 -2.56 2.01
C ILE A 40 1.71 -2.13 3.35
N VAL A 41 2.89 -1.52 3.35
CA VAL A 41 3.53 -1.00 4.57
C VAL A 41 2.68 0.07 5.22
N ALA A 42 2.06 0.97 4.45
CA ALA A 42 1.11 1.96 4.96
C ALA A 42 -0.08 1.31 5.68
N GLY A 43 -0.68 0.25 5.10
CA GLY A 43 -1.76 -0.50 5.73
C GLY A 43 -1.33 -1.24 7.01
N LEU A 44 -0.09 -1.75 7.06
CA LEU A 44 0.46 -2.34 8.29
C LEU A 44 0.72 -1.28 9.37
N CYS A 45 1.11 -0.06 9.01
CA CYS A 45 1.22 1.05 9.96
C CYS A 45 -0.16 1.42 10.54
N GLU A 46 -1.24 1.26 9.78
CA GLU A 46 -2.62 1.40 10.28
C GLU A 46 -2.91 0.40 11.40
N THR A 47 -2.50 -0.84 11.23
CA THR A 47 -2.56 -1.85 12.31
C THR A 47 -1.74 -1.42 13.55
N GLY A 48 -0.59 -0.80 13.34
CA GLY A 48 0.26 -0.28 14.42
C GLY A 48 -0.43 0.81 15.24
N PHE A 49 -1.08 1.77 14.59
CA PHE A 49 -1.79 2.81 15.36
C PHE A 49 -3.03 2.27 16.08
N THR A 50 -3.76 1.32 15.52
CA THR A 50 -4.90 0.70 16.21
C THR A 50 -4.46 -0.13 17.41
N TYR A 51 -3.30 -0.79 17.34
CA TYR A 51 -2.66 -1.43 18.49
C TYR A 51 -2.34 -0.41 19.61
N CYS A 52 -1.69 0.70 19.26
CA CYS A 52 -1.38 1.76 20.24
C CYS A 52 -2.65 2.34 20.88
N LEU A 53 -3.69 2.58 20.07
CA LEU A 53 -4.98 3.06 20.54
C LEU A 53 -5.66 2.05 21.48
N GLY A 54 -5.58 0.76 21.17
CA GLY A 54 -6.08 -0.32 22.01
C GLY A 54 -5.38 -0.38 23.36
N ARG A 55 -4.05 -0.22 23.39
CA ARG A 55 -3.25 -0.19 24.63
C ARG A 55 -3.55 1.04 25.47
N ALA A 56 -3.74 2.19 24.85
CA ALA A 56 -4.06 3.45 25.54
C ALA A 56 -5.37 3.38 26.38
N LYS A 57 -6.30 2.46 26.05
CA LYS A 57 -7.54 2.26 26.81
C LYS A 57 -7.31 1.71 28.23
N TYR A 58 -6.20 1.00 28.44
CA TYR A 58 -5.94 0.25 29.69
C TYR A 58 -4.90 0.91 30.59
N VAL A 59 -4.37 2.06 30.19
CA VAL A 59 -3.30 2.76 30.91
C VAL A 59 -3.68 4.22 31.17
N THR A 60 -3.06 4.82 32.19
CA THR A 60 -3.28 6.22 32.58
C THR A 60 -1.93 6.91 32.86
N GLY A 61 -1.94 8.22 33.01
CA GLY A 61 -0.74 8.99 33.34
C GLY A 61 0.28 9.02 32.19
N THR A 62 1.56 8.84 32.51
CA THR A 62 2.67 8.94 31.54
C THR A 62 2.61 7.86 30.47
N GLU A 63 2.15 6.66 30.80
CA GLU A 63 2.02 5.57 29.84
C GLU A 63 0.95 5.87 28.79
N TRP A 64 -0.14 6.52 29.14
CA TRP A 64 -1.16 6.96 28.21
C TRP A 64 -0.58 7.90 27.14
N TRP A 65 0.25 8.84 27.55
CA TRP A 65 0.94 9.75 26.63
C TRP A 65 1.88 9.02 25.69
N LEU A 66 2.61 8.01 26.18
CA LEU A 66 3.51 7.20 25.35
C LEU A 66 2.74 6.49 24.21
N TRP A 67 1.63 5.82 24.55
CA TRP A 67 0.81 5.13 23.56
C TRP A 67 0.10 6.10 22.60
N THR A 68 -0.30 7.26 23.07
CA THR A 68 -0.89 8.32 22.24
C THR A 68 0.12 8.90 21.25
N CYS A 69 1.36 9.13 21.68
CA CYS A 69 2.43 9.54 20.77
C CYS A 69 2.73 8.45 19.73
N GLY A 70 2.74 7.18 20.11
CA GLY A 70 2.87 6.06 19.19
C GLY A 70 1.74 6.02 18.15
N PHE A 71 0.50 6.19 18.59
CA PHE A 71 -0.67 6.33 17.71
C PHE A 71 -0.48 7.46 16.68
N LEU A 72 -0.10 8.65 17.12
CA LEU A 72 0.12 9.79 16.23
C LEU A 72 1.27 9.53 15.24
N ALA A 73 2.37 8.97 15.70
CA ALA A 73 3.51 8.65 14.85
C ALA A 73 3.14 7.65 13.74
N PHE A 74 2.47 6.55 14.08
CA PHE A 74 1.99 5.57 13.09
C PHE A 74 0.95 6.16 12.15
N THR A 75 0.06 7.02 12.62
CA THR A 75 -0.94 7.69 11.78
C THR A 75 -0.28 8.60 10.75
N ILE A 76 0.68 9.44 11.16
CA ILE A 76 1.40 10.33 10.25
C ILE A 76 2.20 9.52 9.23
N LEU A 77 2.88 8.46 9.67
CA LEU A 77 3.64 7.58 8.79
C LEU A 77 2.73 6.87 7.78
N SER A 78 1.62 6.29 8.22
CA SER A 78 0.65 5.61 7.37
C SER A 78 0.08 6.53 6.30
N MET A 79 -0.37 7.73 6.69
CA MET A 79 -0.92 8.72 5.76
C MET A 79 0.13 9.23 4.77
N GLY A 80 1.37 9.47 5.23
CA GLY A 80 2.48 9.90 4.37
C GLY A 80 2.84 8.84 3.33
N LEU A 81 2.89 7.56 3.73
CA LEU A 81 3.14 6.45 2.81
C LEU A 81 1.98 6.24 1.82
N LEU A 82 0.73 6.36 2.27
CA LEU A 82 -0.45 6.33 1.39
C LEU A 82 -0.40 7.46 0.36
N ALA A 83 -0.14 8.69 0.80
CA ALA A 83 -0.01 9.84 -0.10
C ALA A 83 1.08 9.63 -1.15
N LYS A 84 2.19 9.01 -0.78
CA LYS A 84 3.26 8.65 -1.72
C LYS A 84 2.83 7.56 -2.70
N ALA A 85 2.18 6.50 -2.25
CA ALA A 85 1.72 5.41 -3.09
C ALA A 85 0.68 5.88 -4.13
N THR A 86 -0.23 6.78 -3.75
CA THR A 86 -1.27 7.31 -4.62
C THR A 86 -0.79 8.30 -5.69
N GLN A 87 0.50 8.68 -5.68
CA GLN A 87 1.07 9.47 -6.78
C GLN A 87 1.11 8.70 -8.11
N THR A 88 1.17 7.38 -8.07
CA THR A 88 1.20 6.53 -9.28
C THR A 88 0.07 5.51 -9.32
N LEU A 89 -0.47 5.11 -8.16
CA LEU A 89 -1.58 4.17 -8.09
C LEU A 89 -2.92 4.92 -8.13
N PRO A 90 -3.94 4.38 -8.82
CA PRO A 90 -5.28 4.96 -8.82
C PRO A 90 -5.84 5.03 -7.39
N LEU A 91 -6.31 6.19 -6.97
CA LEU A 91 -6.83 6.40 -5.61
C LEU A 91 -7.99 5.46 -5.28
N GLY A 92 -8.89 5.21 -6.26
CA GLY A 92 -10.03 4.31 -6.11
C GLY A 92 -9.67 2.85 -5.84
N THR A 93 -8.42 2.45 -6.14
CA THR A 93 -7.90 1.11 -5.81
C THR A 93 -6.99 1.14 -4.58
N ALA A 94 -6.09 2.12 -4.52
CA ALA A 94 -5.10 2.21 -3.44
C ALA A 94 -5.76 2.42 -2.08
N TYR A 95 -6.74 3.30 -1.99
CA TYR A 95 -7.41 3.60 -0.71
C TYR A 95 -8.18 2.38 -0.14
N PRO A 96 -9.06 1.68 -0.89
CA PRO A 96 -9.73 0.47 -0.39
C PRO A 96 -8.75 -0.65 -0.02
N VAL A 97 -7.66 -0.84 -0.76
CA VAL A 97 -6.64 -1.85 -0.44
C VAL A 97 -5.92 -1.50 0.87
N TRP A 98 -5.50 -0.25 1.05
CA TRP A 98 -4.86 0.23 2.28
C TRP A 98 -5.79 0.07 3.50
N THR A 99 -7.02 0.57 3.42
CA THR A 99 -8.03 0.45 4.49
C THR A 99 -8.33 -1.02 4.81
N GLY A 100 -8.42 -1.85 3.78
CA GLY A 100 -8.69 -3.27 3.96
C GLY A 100 -7.55 -4.01 4.66
N ILE A 101 -6.29 -3.73 4.33
CA ILE A 101 -5.12 -4.29 5.04
C ILE A 101 -5.14 -3.87 6.50
N GLY A 102 -5.38 -2.58 6.78
CA GLY A 102 -5.49 -2.07 8.15
C GLY A 102 -6.64 -2.70 8.93
N ALA A 103 -7.82 -2.86 8.30
CA ALA A 103 -8.98 -3.50 8.93
C ALA A 103 -8.71 -4.97 9.28
N VAL A 104 -8.12 -5.75 8.35
CA VAL A 104 -7.71 -7.14 8.61
C VAL A 104 -6.70 -7.20 9.76
N GLY A 105 -5.66 -6.38 9.72
CA GLY A 105 -4.64 -6.31 10.77
C GLY A 105 -5.23 -5.94 12.13
N THR A 106 -6.15 -4.97 12.16
CA THR A 106 -6.84 -4.56 13.39
C THR A 106 -7.67 -5.70 13.99
N VAL A 107 -8.40 -6.46 13.18
CA VAL A 107 -9.17 -7.62 13.67
C VAL A 107 -8.25 -8.70 14.22
N LEU A 108 -7.12 -8.98 13.54
CA LEU A 108 -6.12 -9.94 14.03
C LEU A 108 -5.52 -9.49 15.37
N VAL A 109 -5.14 -8.22 15.50
CA VAL A 109 -4.66 -7.66 16.77
C VAL A 109 -5.74 -7.75 17.85
N GLY A 110 -6.99 -7.45 17.54
CA GLY A 110 -8.11 -7.59 18.47
C GLY A 110 -8.24 -9.01 19.03
N ILE A 111 -8.16 -10.01 18.15
CA ILE A 111 -8.29 -11.43 18.54
C ILE A 111 -7.05 -11.90 19.33
N PHE A 112 -5.84 -11.70 18.80
CA PHE A 112 -4.63 -12.30 19.36
C PHE A 112 -4.02 -11.52 20.53
N VAL A 113 -4.16 -10.19 20.55
CA VAL A 113 -3.56 -9.35 21.59
C VAL A 113 -4.58 -8.92 22.64
N PHE A 114 -5.78 -8.53 22.21
CA PHE A 114 -6.82 -8.08 23.13
C PHE A 114 -7.81 -9.18 23.52
N HIS A 115 -7.58 -10.42 23.05
CA HIS A 115 -8.43 -11.60 23.35
C HIS A 115 -9.90 -11.40 23.06
N GLU A 116 -10.22 -10.64 21.99
CA GLU A 116 -11.58 -10.45 21.53
C GLU A 116 -12.14 -11.75 20.94
N PRO A 117 -13.45 -12.02 21.10
CA PRO A 117 -14.04 -13.27 20.60
C PRO A 117 -13.97 -13.39 19.08
N ALA A 118 -13.38 -14.48 18.59
CA ALA A 118 -13.34 -14.83 17.18
C ALA A 118 -14.65 -15.54 16.78
N THR A 119 -15.74 -14.78 16.59
CA THR A 119 -17.01 -15.36 16.17
C THR A 119 -16.99 -15.75 14.69
N PHE A 120 -17.79 -16.78 14.33
CA PHE A 120 -17.90 -17.26 12.96
C PHE A 120 -18.22 -16.13 11.96
N TRP A 121 -19.17 -15.28 12.27
CA TRP A 121 -19.55 -14.16 11.40
C TRP A 121 -18.45 -13.13 11.22
N ARG A 122 -17.66 -12.87 12.26
CA ARG A 122 -16.51 -11.96 12.19
C ARG A 122 -15.45 -12.51 11.22
N LEU A 123 -15.13 -13.79 11.30
CA LEU A 123 -14.17 -14.45 10.41
C LEU A 123 -14.70 -14.55 8.98
N PHE A 124 -15.98 -14.82 8.80
CA PHE A 124 -16.64 -14.86 7.49
C PHE A 124 -16.52 -13.50 6.77
N PHE A 125 -16.90 -12.41 7.42
CA PHE A 125 -16.79 -11.07 6.82
C PHE A 125 -15.35 -10.62 6.62
N LEU A 126 -14.43 -11.00 7.49
CA LEU A 126 -13.00 -10.74 7.32
C LEU A 126 -12.45 -11.46 6.07
N THR A 127 -12.80 -12.71 5.87
CA THR A 127 -12.40 -13.48 4.68
C THR A 127 -12.97 -12.86 3.40
N THR A 128 -14.24 -12.46 3.42
CA THR A 128 -14.87 -11.75 2.29
C THR A 128 -14.15 -10.45 1.96
N LEU A 129 -13.75 -9.67 2.98
CA LEU A 129 -12.97 -8.45 2.81
C LEU A 129 -11.63 -8.73 2.13
N ILE A 130 -10.89 -9.76 2.58
CA ILE A 130 -9.61 -10.15 1.97
C ILE A 130 -9.79 -10.51 0.49
N VAL A 131 -10.80 -11.34 0.17
CA VAL A 131 -11.10 -11.73 -1.21
C VAL A 131 -11.42 -10.50 -2.07
N SER A 132 -12.21 -9.57 -1.53
CA SER A 132 -12.56 -8.31 -2.23
C SER A 132 -11.33 -7.45 -2.52
N ILE A 133 -10.38 -7.32 -1.58
CA ILE A 133 -9.14 -6.58 -1.75
C ILE A 133 -8.26 -7.21 -2.84
N VAL A 134 -8.11 -8.54 -2.81
CA VAL A 134 -7.32 -9.28 -3.81
C VAL A 134 -7.96 -9.14 -5.19
N GLY A 135 -9.29 -9.26 -5.28
CA GLY A 135 -10.03 -9.04 -6.53
C GLY A 135 -9.85 -7.63 -7.09
N LEU A 136 -9.96 -6.62 -6.25
CA LEU A 136 -9.77 -5.22 -6.65
C LEU A 136 -8.35 -4.95 -7.17
N LYS A 137 -7.34 -5.54 -6.51
CA LYS A 137 -5.96 -5.45 -6.97
C LYS A 137 -5.74 -6.18 -8.31
N ALA A 138 -6.39 -7.31 -8.54
CA ALA A 138 -6.25 -8.09 -9.78
C ALA A 138 -6.87 -7.39 -10.99
N LEU A 139 -7.86 -6.51 -10.78
CA LEU A 139 -8.54 -5.74 -11.83
C LEU A 139 -7.91 -4.36 -12.08
N SER A 140 -6.93 -3.97 -11.32
CA SER A 140 -6.23 -2.67 -11.38
C SER A 140 -4.89 -2.81 -12.13
#